data_d96a611a5de14e9244705c250618d436
#
_entry.id   d96a611a5de14e9244705c250618d436
#
_cell.length_a   1.000
_cell.length_b   1.000
_cell.length_c   1.000
_cell.angle_alpha   90.00
_cell.angle_beta   90.00
_cell.angle_gamma   90.00
#
_symmetry.space_group_name_H-M   'P 1'
#
loop_
_entity.id
_entity.type
_entity.pdbx_description
1 polymer ?
#
loop_
_entity_poly.entity_id
_entity_poly.type
_entity_poly.pdbx_seq_one_letter_code
_entity_poly.pdbx_strand_id
1 'polypeptide(L)'
;MTRVPLPPKDAKTYRTVCQFCIVGCGYRVFKWPEGADGAAAPDANALGVDFREPQPADGEWISPAMHSQIHEKDGKTYNVAIVPDNECVVNSGMASVRGGGLAQTLYSPKRGTKVRLSTPLVAKAEGFDNASWNDAVDLGARVIKAVIDRWGADAVGMKFFDHGGGGGGFENNWAVGRFFFSGVGTRTASIHNRPAYNSEVHAAGDAGLVALTNAYVDAQLADTILIVGANPYETQTNYFLNHMIRNLNGESADLKGSTFPGEDAPSGRMIIVDPRRTISVATAEAAAGKENVLNVQ
;
A
#
# COMPACT_ATOMS: atom_id res chain seq x y z
N MET A 1 30.47 0.92 -7.02
CA MET A 1 29.08 0.53 -6.66
C MET A 1 29.01 0.43 -5.13
N THR A 2 28.11 1.15 -4.50
CA THR A 2 27.90 1.03 -3.04
C THR A 2 27.24 -0.32 -2.78
N ARG A 3 27.93 -1.21 -2.10
CA ARG A 3 27.40 -2.53 -1.74
C ARG A 3 26.28 -2.36 -0.72
N VAL A 4 25.12 -2.97 -0.96
CA VAL A 4 24.04 -2.98 0.03
C VAL A 4 24.47 -3.84 1.20
N PRO A 5 24.42 -3.34 2.45
CA PRO A 5 24.66 -4.16 3.62
C PRO A 5 23.65 -5.30 3.69
N LEU A 6 24.11 -6.52 3.93
CA LEU A 6 23.25 -7.70 4.06
C LEU A 6 22.91 -7.95 5.53
N PRO A 7 21.67 -8.33 5.87
CA PRO A 7 21.34 -8.72 7.23
C PRO A 7 22.11 -9.99 7.62
N PRO A 8 22.83 -10.01 8.75
CA PRO A 8 23.49 -11.22 9.24
C PRO A 8 22.47 -12.27 9.69
N LYS A 9 22.90 -13.51 9.86
CA LYS A 9 22.02 -14.64 10.20
C LYS A 9 21.21 -14.43 11.48
N ASP A 10 21.77 -13.71 12.43
CA ASP A 10 21.21 -13.40 13.75
C ASP A 10 20.52 -12.02 13.79
N ALA A 11 20.30 -11.37 12.65
CA ALA A 11 19.55 -10.12 12.58
C ALA A 11 18.16 -10.28 13.22
N LYS A 12 17.75 -9.30 14.02
CA LYS A 12 16.37 -9.26 14.52
C LYS A 12 15.40 -9.11 13.36
N THR A 13 14.46 -10.04 13.27
CA THR A 13 13.50 -10.10 12.17
C THR A 13 12.09 -9.79 12.67
N TYR A 14 11.37 -8.98 11.91
CA TYR A 14 9.97 -8.64 12.12
C TYR A 14 9.22 -8.76 10.80
N ARG A 15 7.88 -8.90 10.85
CA ARG A 15 7.02 -8.83 9.68
C ARG A 15 6.21 -7.54 9.71
N THR A 16 5.96 -6.98 8.53
CA THR A 16 5.14 -5.77 8.37
C THR A 16 4.38 -5.83 7.05
N VAL A 17 3.47 -4.90 6.87
CA VAL A 17 2.68 -4.73 5.65
C VAL A 17 3.00 -3.38 5.02
N CYS A 18 3.03 -3.33 3.69
CA CYS A 18 3.21 -2.09 2.96
C CYS A 18 2.04 -1.13 3.20
N GLN A 19 2.35 0.13 3.46
CA GLN A 19 1.37 1.17 3.82
C GLN A 19 0.89 2.02 2.64
N PHE A 20 1.35 1.74 1.41
CA PHE A 20 1.09 2.65 0.29
C PHE A 20 -0.25 2.43 -0.41
N CYS A 21 -0.66 1.19 -0.59
CA CYS A 21 -1.91 0.90 -1.29
C CYS A 21 -2.67 -0.26 -0.65
N ILE A 22 -3.89 -0.47 -1.14
CA ILE A 22 -4.83 -1.48 -0.60
C ILE A 22 -4.35 -2.92 -0.78
N VAL A 23 -3.40 -3.19 -1.66
CA VAL A 23 -2.92 -4.56 -1.97
C VAL A 23 -2.42 -5.28 -0.73
N GLY A 24 -1.78 -4.58 0.22
CA GLY A 24 -1.41 -5.18 1.49
C GLY A 24 -0.20 -6.12 1.42
N CYS A 25 0.76 -5.84 0.52
CA CYS A 25 1.97 -6.65 0.36
C CYS A 25 2.74 -6.83 1.66
N GLY A 26 3.15 -8.07 1.96
CA GLY A 26 3.97 -8.41 3.11
C GLY A 26 5.45 -8.14 2.92
N TYR A 27 6.10 -7.72 3.99
CA TYR A 27 7.53 -7.47 4.05
C TYR A 27 8.15 -8.04 5.31
N ARG A 28 9.42 -8.46 5.21
CA ARG A 28 10.29 -8.79 6.35
C ARG A 28 11.19 -7.61 6.63
N VAL A 29 11.30 -7.24 7.90
CA VAL A 29 12.17 -6.18 8.41
C VAL A 29 13.30 -6.81 9.16
N PHE A 30 14.53 -6.57 8.73
CA PHE A 30 15.75 -7.00 9.41
C PHE A 30 16.42 -5.80 10.07
N LYS A 31 16.83 -5.96 11.31
CA LYS A 31 17.55 -4.94 12.07
C LYS A 31 18.79 -5.54 12.72
N TRP A 32 19.95 -4.90 12.51
CA TRP A 32 21.24 -5.33 13.09
C TRP A 32 22.15 -4.13 13.36
N PRO A 33 23.14 -4.25 14.27
CA PRO A 33 24.08 -3.16 14.54
C PRO A 33 24.89 -2.78 13.30
N GLU A 34 25.20 -1.50 13.15
CA GLU A 34 26.14 -1.03 12.13
C GLU A 34 27.49 -1.73 12.29
N GLY A 35 28.10 -2.16 11.17
CA GLY A 35 29.36 -2.89 11.14
C GLY A 35 29.26 -4.40 11.40
N ALA A 36 28.07 -4.92 11.73
CA ALA A 36 27.82 -6.36 11.90
C ALA A 36 27.09 -6.96 10.68
N ASP A 37 27.51 -6.58 9.47
CA ASP A 37 26.88 -7.02 8.24
C ASP A 37 27.12 -8.50 7.97
N GLY A 38 26.11 -9.15 7.38
CA GLY A 38 26.21 -10.48 6.81
C GLY A 38 27.06 -10.51 5.55
N ALA A 39 27.36 -11.72 5.07
CA ALA A 39 28.11 -11.94 3.85
C ALA A 39 27.25 -12.52 2.73
N ALA A 40 27.79 -12.57 1.51
CA ALA A 40 27.08 -13.02 0.33
C ALA A 40 26.75 -14.53 0.31
N ALA A 41 27.44 -15.33 1.13
CA ALA A 41 27.15 -16.76 1.26
C ALA A 41 25.81 -17.02 1.95
N PRO A 42 25.04 -18.05 1.57
CA PRO A 42 23.68 -18.28 2.08
C PRO A 42 23.62 -18.60 3.59
N ASP A 43 24.68 -19.16 4.15
CA ASP A 43 24.82 -19.42 5.58
C ASP A 43 25.24 -18.19 6.40
N ALA A 44 25.66 -17.12 5.72
CA ALA A 44 26.20 -15.90 6.33
C ALA A 44 25.25 -14.69 6.22
N ASN A 45 24.03 -14.87 5.70
CA ASN A 45 22.99 -13.83 5.66
C ASN A 45 21.60 -14.38 6.03
N ALA A 46 20.75 -13.50 6.57
CA ALA A 46 19.41 -13.88 7.03
C ALA A 46 18.41 -14.16 5.89
N LEU A 47 18.74 -13.80 4.65
CA LEU A 47 17.91 -14.11 3.48
C LEU A 47 18.13 -15.55 2.99
N GLY A 48 19.24 -16.20 3.41
CA GLY A 48 19.55 -17.56 3.02
C GLY A 48 19.95 -17.72 1.56
N VAL A 49 20.35 -16.63 0.90
CA VAL A 49 20.60 -16.56 -0.54
C VAL A 49 22.09 -16.44 -0.84
N ASP A 50 22.54 -17.10 -1.90
CA ASP A 50 23.90 -16.93 -2.39
C ASP A 50 23.97 -15.71 -3.35
N PHE A 51 24.32 -14.55 -2.81
CA PHE A 51 24.47 -13.33 -3.58
C PHE A 51 25.77 -13.24 -4.40
N ARG A 52 26.56 -14.30 -4.44
CA ARG A 52 27.71 -14.42 -5.37
C ARG A 52 27.27 -14.84 -6.77
N GLU A 53 26.11 -15.48 -6.87
CA GLU A 53 25.51 -15.97 -8.09
C GLU A 53 24.32 -15.09 -8.53
N PRO A 54 24.00 -15.02 -9.82
CA PRO A 54 22.80 -14.37 -10.31
C PRO A 54 21.53 -15.01 -9.72
N GLN A 55 20.64 -14.18 -9.21
CA GLN A 55 19.37 -14.67 -8.65
C GLN A 55 18.32 -14.84 -9.76
N PRO A 56 17.44 -15.87 -9.67
CA PRO A 56 16.29 -15.98 -10.55
C PRO A 56 15.32 -14.80 -10.31
N ALA A 57 14.49 -14.50 -11.31
CA ALA A 57 13.60 -13.35 -11.28
C ALA A 57 12.55 -13.40 -10.13
N ASP A 58 12.21 -14.61 -9.69
CA ASP A 58 11.28 -14.93 -8.57
C ASP A 58 12.03 -15.22 -7.25
N GLY A 59 13.35 -15.10 -7.24
CA GLY A 59 14.18 -15.34 -6.05
C GLY A 59 14.12 -14.20 -5.04
N GLU A 60 14.76 -14.46 -3.90
CA GLU A 60 15.00 -13.42 -2.88
C GLU A 60 15.94 -12.34 -3.42
N TRP A 61 15.61 -11.09 -3.17
CA TRP A 61 16.42 -9.98 -3.64
C TRP A 61 16.46 -8.82 -2.63
N ILE A 62 17.49 -8.00 -2.75
CA ILE A 62 17.66 -6.77 -1.98
C ILE A 62 18.22 -5.67 -2.88
N SER A 63 17.76 -4.46 -2.69
CA SER A 63 18.22 -3.27 -3.41
C SER A 63 18.63 -2.16 -2.45
N PRO A 64 19.42 -1.17 -2.89
CA PRO A 64 19.77 -0.02 -2.06
C PRO A 64 18.57 0.74 -1.49
N ALA A 65 17.43 0.76 -2.21
CA ALA A 65 16.21 1.41 -1.75
C ALA A 65 15.56 0.69 -0.56
N MET A 66 15.84 -0.60 -0.39
CA MET A 66 15.33 -1.43 0.70
C MET A 66 16.14 -1.32 1.99
N HIS A 67 17.22 -0.56 1.99
CA HIS A 67 18.10 -0.37 3.15
C HIS A 67 18.08 1.07 3.65
N SER A 68 18.18 1.25 4.96
CA SER A 68 18.42 2.52 5.62
C SER A 68 19.11 2.31 6.96
N GLN A 69 19.47 3.39 7.64
CA GLN A 69 20.06 3.39 8.98
C GLN A 69 19.16 4.14 9.97
N ILE A 70 19.11 3.67 11.20
CA ILE A 70 18.43 4.32 12.31
C ILE A 70 19.42 4.56 13.45
N HIS A 71 19.27 5.71 14.12
CA HIS A 71 19.97 6.01 15.36
C HIS A 71 18.96 5.86 16.50
N GLU A 72 19.25 5.00 17.44
CA GLU A 72 18.36 4.75 18.57
C GLU A 72 18.75 5.59 19.81
N LYS A 73 17.87 5.56 20.80
CA LYS A 73 18.06 6.30 22.07
C LYS A 73 19.24 5.81 22.89
N ASP A 74 19.72 4.59 22.62
CA ASP A 74 20.91 4.01 23.22
C ASP A 74 22.24 4.56 22.64
N GLY A 75 22.14 5.52 21.71
CA GLY A 75 23.28 6.14 21.03
C GLY A 75 23.89 5.29 19.92
N LYS A 76 23.35 4.11 19.63
CA LYS A 76 23.86 3.21 18.59
C LYS A 76 23.16 3.42 17.27
N THR A 77 23.90 3.11 16.20
CA THR A 77 23.37 3.05 14.84
C THR A 77 23.07 1.60 14.47
N TYR A 78 21.92 1.42 13.85
CA TYR A 78 21.49 0.12 13.35
C TYR A 78 21.20 0.22 11.85
N ASN A 79 21.56 -0.83 11.12
CA ASN A 79 21.07 -1.07 9.77
C ASN A 79 19.65 -1.62 9.83
N VAL A 80 18.81 -1.19 8.90
CA VAL A 80 17.45 -1.71 8.69
C VAL A 80 17.29 -2.05 7.22
N ALA A 81 16.93 -3.29 6.93
CA ALA A 81 16.50 -3.70 5.60
C ALA A 81 15.03 -4.12 5.64
N ILE A 82 14.24 -3.64 4.66
CA ILE A 82 12.83 -4.00 4.48
C ILE A 82 12.70 -4.62 3.11
N VAL A 83 12.57 -5.94 3.07
CA VAL A 83 12.53 -6.74 1.85
C VAL A 83 11.16 -7.39 1.67
N PRO A 84 10.69 -7.61 0.43
CA PRO A 84 9.44 -8.34 0.18
C PRO A 84 9.48 -9.73 0.84
N ASP A 85 8.32 -10.18 1.33
CA ASP A 85 8.19 -11.49 1.96
C ASP A 85 7.75 -12.53 0.93
N ASN A 86 8.62 -13.49 0.61
CA ASN A 86 8.35 -14.56 -0.34
C ASN A 86 7.25 -15.52 0.13
N GLU A 87 7.03 -15.61 1.45
CA GLU A 87 5.97 -16.43 2.02
C GLU A 87 4.60 -15.73 1.99
N CYS A 88 4.57 -14.43 1.69
CA CYS A 88 3.32 -13.68 1.63
C CYS A 88 2.55 -14.02 0.35
N VAL A 89 1.36 -14.60 0.51
CA VAL A 89 0.47 -15.00 -0.61
C VAL A 89 0.02 -13.83 -1.49
N VAL A 90 0.11 -12.58 -0.98
CA VAL A 90 -0.32 -11.38 -1.73
C VAL A 90 0.72 -10.97 -2.75
N ASN A 91 1.98 -10.97 -2.40
CA ASN A 91 3.05 -10.44 -3.25
C ASN A 91 4.17 -11.42 -3.60
N SER A 92 4.23 -12.60 -2.95
CA SER A 92 5.19 -13.69 -3.28
C SER A 92 6.61 -13.19 -3.54
N GLY A 93 7.13 -12.32 -2.66
CA GLY A 93 8.46 -11.72 -2.80
C GLY A 93 8.57 -10.57 -3.79
N MET A 94 7.51 -10.20 -4.50
CA MET A 94 7.53 -9.04 -5.41
C MET A 94 7.29 -7.72 -4.68
N ALA A 95 7.77 -6.64 -5.27
CA ALA A 95 7.52 -5.28 -4.78
C ALA A 95 7.25 -4.32 -5.94
N SER A 96 6.29 -3.41 -5.73
CA SER A 96 6.26 -2.19 -6.53
C SER A 96 7.41 -1.26 -6.15
N VAL A 97 7.72 -0.28 -7.01
CA VAL A 97 8.74 0.74 -6.72
C VAL A 97 8.51 1.43 -5.37
N ARG A 98 7.25 1.67 -5.00
CA ARG A 98 6.88 2.28 -3.71
C ARG A 98 7.19 1.35 -2.54
N GLY A 99 6.73 0.11 -2.61
CA GLY A 99 6.98 -0.88 -1.57
C GLY A 99 8.46 -1.21 -1.40
N GLY A 100 9.20 -1.34 -2.51
CA GLY A 100 10.64 -1.52 -2.50
C GLY A 100 11.43 -0.33 -1.91
N GLY A 101 10.78 0.84 -1.76
CA GLY A 101 11.35 2.03 -1.14
C GLY A 101 10.98 2.26 0.34
N LEU A 102 10.31 1.31 1.01
CA LEU A 102 9.82 1.47 2.38
C LEU A 102 10.91 1.90 3.38
N ALA A 103 12.08 1.26 3.35
CA ALA A 103 13.16 1.59 4.28
C ALA A 103 13.61 3.05 4.15
N GLN A 104 13.74 3.54 2.92
CA GLN A 104 14.10 4.92 2.66
C GLN A 104 12.97 5.89 3.04
N THR A 105 11.72 5.54 2.78
CA THR A 105 10.55 6.35 3.13
C THR A 105 10.41 6.51 4.63
N LEU A 106 10.64 5.44 5.40
CA LEU A 106 10.46 5.46 6.85
C LEU A 106 11.67 6.03 7.60
N TYR A 107 12.89 5.72 7.17
CA TYR A 107 14.09 5.91 7.97
C TYR A 107 15.17 6.78 7.35
N SER A 108 15.07 7.14 6.06
CA SER A 108 16.06 8.00 5.43
C SER A 108 16.21 9.32 6.20
N PRO A 109 17.44 9.76 6.51
CA PRO A 109 17.67 11.07 7.14
C PRO A 109 17.21 12.26 6.31
N LYS A 110 17.01 12.06 5.00
CA LYS A 110 16.53 13.11 4.07
C LYS A 110 15.03 13.02 3.78
N ARG A 111 14.39 11.86 3.95
CA ARG A 111 12.99 11.60 3.54
C ARG A 111 12.16 10.87 4.57
N GLY A 112 12.79 10.33 5.59
CA GLY A 112 12.13 9.51 6.62
C GLY A 112 11.46 10.34 7.71
N THR A 113 11.12 9.66 8.79
CA THR A 113 10.43 10.25 9.95
C THR A 113 11.18 11.41 10.61
N LYS A 114 12.50 11.49 10.44
CA LYS A 114 13.32 12.59 11.00
C LYS A 114 13.06 13.95 10.38
N VAL A 115 12.52 14.00 9.16
CA VAL A 115 12.16 15.26 8.47
C VAL A 115 10.68 15.58 8.56
N ARG A 116 9.92 14.80 9.35
CA ARG A 116 8.51 15.07 9.61
C ARG A 116 8.38 16.18 10.65
N LEU A 117 7.30 16.97 10.51
CA LEU A 117 6.96 17.97 11.51
C LEU A 117 6.75 17.31 12.88
N SER A 118 7.41 17.83 13.90
CA SER A 118 7.29 17.39 15.29
C SER A 118 6.48 18.36 16.15
N THR A 119 6.25 19.57 15.64
CA THR A 119 5.46 20.63 16.27
C THR A 119 4.40 21.13 15.30
N PRO A 120 3.25 21.59 15.78
CA PRO A 120 2.26 22.26 14.96
C PRO A 120 2.84 23.51 14.27
N LEU A 121 2.39 23.79 13.05
CA LEU A 121 2.65 25.02 12.35
C LEU A 121 1.36 25.84 12.28
N VAL A 122 1.43 27.09 12.70
CA VAL A 122 0.31 28.04 12.62
C VAL A 122 0.62 29.07 11.54
N ALA A 123 -0.33 29.26 10.62
CA ALA A 123 -0.23 30.23 9.55
C ALA A 123 -0.28 31.67 10.11
N LYS A 124 0.59 32.53 9.58
CA LYS A 124 0.63 33.96 9.83
C LYS A 124 0.70 34.70 8.51
N ALA A 125 0.68 36.04 8.54
CA ALA A 125 0.71 36.85 7.34
C ALA A 125 1.93 36.57 6.45
N GLU A 126 3.07 36.23 7.04
CA GLU A 126 4.35 36.03 6.33
C GLU A 126 4.84 34.57 6.43
N GLY A 127 3.95 33.58 6.44
CA GLY A 127 4.33 32.17 6.44
C GLY A 127 3.76 31.36 7.60
N PHE A 128 4.59 30.47 8.16
CA PHE A 128 4.20 29.56 9.23
C PHE A 128 5.17 29.65 10.40
N ASP A 129 4.65 29.74 11.62
CA ASP A 129 5.43 29.66 12.85
C ASP A 129 5.17 28.35 13.60
N ASN A 130 6.19 27.86 14.29
CA ASN A 130 6.03 26.76 15.24
C ASN A 130 5.18 27.21 16.42
N ALA A 131 4.25 26.36 16.83
CA ALA A 131 3.42 26.57 18.02
C ALA A 131 3.51 25.36 18.94
N SER A 132 3.20 25.58 20.23
CA SER A 132 2.94 24.44 21.10
C SER A 132 1.63 23.72 20.70
N TRP A 133 1.49 22.46 21.07
CA TRP A 133 0.22 21.74 20.85
C TRP A 133 -0.96 22.44 21.57
N ASN A 134 -0.73 22.95 22.78
CA ASN A 134 -1.77 23.64 23.52
C ASN A 134 -2.23 24.93 22.80
N ASP A 135 -1.28 25.74 22.31
CA ASP A 135 -1.62 26.97 21.60
C ASP A 135 -2.34 26.69 20.27
N ALA A 136 -1.88 25.66 19.52
CA ALA A 136 -2.49 25.32 18.26
C ALA A 136 -3.92 24.75 18.44
N VAL A 137 -4.13 23.92 19.45
CA VAL A 137 -5.46 23.36 19.78
C VAL A 137 -6.38 24.46 20.29
N ASP A 138 -5.92 25.35 21.18
CA ASP A 138 -6.70 26.48 21.69
C ASP A 138 -7.11 27.44 20.57
N LEU A 139 -6.19 27.75 19.65
CA LEU A 139 -6.49 28.55 18.47
C LEU A 139 -7.58 27.89 17.62
N GLY A 140 -7.44 26.60 17.32
CA GLY A 140 -8.43 25.83 16.56
C GLY A 140 -9.81 25.83 17.24
N ALA A 141 -9.85 25.60 18.55
CA ALA A 141 -11.09 25.62 19.33
C ALA A 141 -11.77 27.00 19.31
N ARG A 142 -11.01 28.06 19.47
CA ARG A 142 -11.55 29.44 19.40
C ARG A 142 -12.11 29.78 18.02
N VAL A 143 -11.43 29.37 16.95
CA VAL A 143 -11.92 29.57 15.58
C VAL A 143 -13.22 28.81 15.35
N ILE A 144 -13.27 27.52 15.71
CA ILE A 144 -14.48 26.69 15.59
C ILE A 144 -15.62 27.31 16.38
N LYS A 145 -15.37 27.71 17.64
CA LYS A 145 -16.37 28.34 18.47
C LYS A 145 -16.90 29.66 17.86
N ALA A 146 -16.02 30.49 17.35
CA ALA A 146 -16.44 31.76 16.71
C ALA A 146 -17.30 31.53 15.45
N VAL A 147 -17.01 30.48 14.69
CA VAL A 147 -17.86 30.07 13.54
C VAL A 147 -19.22 29.60 14.01
N ILE A 148 -19.28 28.74 15.04
CA ILE A 148 -20.53 28.23 15.60
C ILE A 148 -21.37 29.39 16.15
N ASP A 149 -20.77 30.28 16.93
CA ASP A 149 -21.47 31.43 17.54
C ASP A 149 -22.10 32.37 16.50
N ARG A 150 -21.43 32.50 15.33
CA ARG A 150 -21.87 33.40 14.28
C ARG A 150 -22.83 32.79 13.26
N TRP A 151 -22.67 31.53 12.91
CA TRP A 151 -23.36 30.89 11.79
C TRP A 151 -24.01 29.54 12.13
N GLY A 152 -23.87 29.08 13.37
CA GLY A 152 -24.38 27.78 13.81
C GLY A 152 -23.43 26.61 13.53
N ALA A 153 -23.71 25.48 14.16
CA ALA A 153 -22.86 24.29 14.11
C ALA A 153 -22.65 23.74 12.68
N ASP A 154 -23.68 23.81 11.85
CA ASP A 154 -23.63 23.28 10.46
C ASP A 154 -22.74 24.11 9.53
N ALA A 155 -22.26 25.28 9.96
CA ALA A 155 -21.22 26.02 9.25
C ALA A 155 -19.80 25.43 9.44
N VAL A 156 -19.64 24.50 10.38
CA VAL A 156 -18.40 23.74 10.58
C VAL A 156 -18.51 22.44 9.81
N GLY A 157 -17.90 22.39 8.63
CA GLY A 157 -17.84 21.17 7.81
C GLY A 157 -16.68 20.27 8.18
N MET A 158 -16.87 18.97 8.05
CA MET A 158 -15.79 17.98 8.18
C MET A 158 -15.68 17.07 6.95
N LYS A 159 -14.45 16.72 6.63
CA LYS A 159 -14.14 15.62 5.70
C LYS A 159 -13.23 14.63 6.40
N PHE A 160 -13.60 13.37 6.44
CA PHE A 160 -12.89 12.36 7.21
C PHE A 160 -12.72 11.06 6.44
N PHE A 161 -11.81 10.24 6.92
CA PHE A 161 -11.51 8.93 6.38
C PHE A 161 -12.39 7.88 7.07
N ASP A 162 -13.03 7.00 6.30
CA ASP A 162 -14.04 6.06 6.80
C ASP A 162 -13.62 4.59 6.77
N HIS A 163 -12.39 4.29 6.38
CA HIS A 163 -11.93 2.90 6.31
C HIS A 163 -11.22 2.45 7.58
N GLY A 164 -11.58 1.25 8.03
CA GLY A 164 -11.00 0.58 9.18
C GLY A 164 -9.71 -0.19 8.89
N GLY A 165 -8.98 0.13 7.83
CA GLY A 165 -7.73 -0.55 7.48
C GLY A 165 -6.50 0.28 7.78
N GLY A 166 -5.37 -0.37 7.94
CA GLY A 166 -4.01 0.15 8.01
C GLY A 166 -3.80 1.58 8.49
N GLY A 167 -3.50 1.77 9.76
CA GLY A 167 -3.11 3.07 10.28
C GLY A 167 -4.17 3.82 11.07
N GLY A 168 -5.02 3.14 11.81
CA GLY A 168 -5.88 3.76 12.82
C GLY A 168 -7.23 4.26 12.27
N GLY A 169 -7.81 3.54 11.31
CA GLY A 169 -9.09 3.90 10.71
C GLY A 169 -10.24 3.96 11.69
N PHE A 170 -10.39 2.98 12.56
CA PHE A 170 -11.46 2.96 13.56
C PHE A 170 -11.30 4.03 14.62
N GLU A 171 -10.10 4.20 15.13
CA GLU A 171 -9.78 5.22 16.14
C GLU A 171 -10.01 6.61 15.58
N ASN A 172 -9.60 6.88 14.35
CA ASN A 172 -9.83 8.14 13.67
C ASN A 172 -11.32 8.40 13.45
N ASN A 173 -12.07 7.41 12.97
CA ASN A 173 -13.51 7.54 12.74
C ASN A 173 -14.26 7.77 14.05
N TRP A 174 -13.91 7.03 15.09
CA TRP A 174 -14.51 7.21 16.40
C TRP A 174 -14.21 8.60 17.00
N ALA A 175 -12.95 9.02 16.98
CA ALA A 175 -12.53 10.30 17.51
C ALA A 175 -13.14 11.47 16.72
N VAL A 176 -13.09 11.41 15.39
CA VAL A 176 -13.69 12.42 14.51
C VAL A 176 -15.21 12.48 14.69
N GLY A 177 -15.88 11.33 14.74
CA GLY A 177 -17.32 11.25 14.97
C GLY A 177 -17.71 11.84 16.34
N ARG A 178 -16.99 11.49 17.40
CA ARG A 178 -17.21 12.06 18.74
C ARG A 178 -17.01 13.57 18.77
N PHE A 179 -15.97 14.07 18.14
CA PHE A 179 -15.68 15.50 18.13
C PHE A 179 -16.73 16.28 17.32
N PHE A 180 -16.99 15.90 16.08
CA PHE A 180 -17.85 16.69 15.20
C PHE A 180 -19.34 16.45 15.46
N PHE A 181 -19.81 15.20 15.55
CA PHE A 181 -21.24 14.93 15.74
C PHE A 181 -21.71 15.18 17.18
N SER A 182 -20.90 14.77 18.18
CA SER A 182 -21.31 14.93 19.58
C SER A 182 -20.80 16.23 20.19
N GLY A 183 -19.60 16.68 19.88
CA GLY A 183 -19.00 17.89 20.44
C GLY A 183 -19.42 19.16 19.70
N VAL A 184 -19.23 19.24 18.41
CA VAL A 184 -19.61 20.38 17.58
C VAL A 184 -21.10 20.39 17.25
N GLY A 185 -21.71 19.22 17.07
CA GLY A 185 -23.12 19.08 16.70
C GLY A 185 -23.41 19.36 15.23
N THR A 186 -22.40 19.29 14.34
CA THR A 186 -22.58 19.54 12.90
C THR A 186 -23.17 18.33 12.17
N ARG A 187 -24.01 18.62 11.17
CA ARG A 187 -24.49 17.65 10.17
C ARG A 187 -23.76 17.77 8.83
N THR A 188 -22.91 18.77 8.67
CA THR A 188 -22.10 18.98 7.45
C THR A 188 -20.90 18.07 7.45
N ALA A 189 -21.11 16.83 6.98
CA ALA A 189 -20.09 15.80 6.95
C ALA A 189 -19.90 15.24 5.55
N SER A 190 -18.64 15.01 5.15
CA SER A 190 -18.29 14.31 3.92
C SER A 190 -17.23 13.26 4.23
N ILE A 191 -17.54 12.02 3.87
CA ILE A 191 -16.60 10.92 3.97
C ILE A 191 -15.63 11.00 2.77
N HIS A 192 -14.39 10.58 2.94
CA HIS A 192 -13.43 10.52 1.85
C HIS A 192 -13.98 9.64 0.71
N ASN A 193 -13.47 9.81 -0.50
CA ASN A 193 -13.87 9.10 -1.71
C ASN A 193 -15.39 9.05 -2.00
N ARG A 194 -16.19 9.95 -1.41
CA ARG A 194 -17.57 10.18 -1.87
C ARG A 194 -17.58 11.31 -2.91
N PRO A 195 -18.30 11.15 -4.04
CA PRO A 195 -19.28 10.10 -4.34
C PRO A 195 -18.71 8.78 -4.91
N ALA A 196 -17.41 8.65 -5.21
CA ALA A 196 -16.86 7.50 -5.94
C ALA A 196 -17.17 6.15 -5.25
N TYR A 197 -16.89 6.02 -3.96
CA TYR A 197 -17.15 4.78 -3.22
C TYR A 197 -18.62 4.40 -3.11
N ASN A 198 -19.53 5.38 -3.16
CA ASN A 198 -20.95 5.09 -3.17
C ASN A 198 -21.38 4.31 -4.41
N SER A 199 -20.74 4.53 -5.54
CA SER A 199 -21.03 3.79 -6.78
C SER A 199 -20.81 2.29 -6.62
N GLU A 200 -19.74 1.87 -5.95
CA GLU A 200 -19.45 0.46 -5.68
C GLU A 200 -20.50 -0.16 -4.75
N VAL A 201 -20.82 0.51 -3.65
CA VAL A 201 -21.80 0.01 -2.66
C VAL A 201 -23.19 -0.08 -3.25
N HIS A 202 -23.63 0.93 -4.01
CA HIS A 202 -24.94 0.90 -4.65
C HIS A 202 -25.00 -0.15 -5.76
N ALA A 203 -23.97 -0.28 -6.59
CA ALA A 203 -23.91 -1.32 -7.61
C ALA A 203 -23.95 -2.73 -7.00
N ALA A 204 -23.22 -2.97 -5.90
CA ALA A 204 -23.28 -4.23 -5.18
C ALA A 204 -24.68 -4.48 -4.59
N GLY A 205 -25.34 -3.46 -4.02
CA GLY A 205 -26.70 -3.54 -3.51
C GLY A 205 -27.72 -3.84 -4.60
N ASP A 206 -27.61 -3.20 -5.76
CA ASP A 206 -28.47 -3.45 -6.93
C ASP A 206 -28.30 -4.88 -7.47
N ALA A 207 -27.09 -5.44 -7.38
CA ALA A 207 -26.79 -6.83 -7.72
C ALA A 207 -27.21 -7.84 -6.62
N GLY A 208 -27.83 -7.39 -5.53
CA GLY A 208 -28.23 -8.24 -4.40
C GLY A 208 -27.07 -8.62 -3.46
N LEU A 209 -25.92 -7.98 -3.57
CA LEU A 209 -24.76 -8.21 -2.71
C LEU A 209 -24.79 -7.26 -1.50
N VAL A 210 -24.46 -7.79 -0.31
CA VAL A 210 -24.49 -7.00 0.94
C VAL A 210 -23.19 -6.21 1.13
N ALA A 211 -22.09 -6.69 0.52
CA ALA A 211 -20.76 -6.09 0.65
C ALA A 211 -19.89 -6.48 -0.55
N LEU A 212 -18.71 -5.86 -0.66
CA LEU A 212 -17.67 -6.31 -1.57
C LEU A 212 -17.17 -7.67 -1.11
N THR A 213 -17.39 -8.70 -1.92
CA THR A 213 -17.20 -10.10 -1.53
C THR A 213 -16.02 -10.77 -2.23
N ASN A 214 -15.31 -10.04 -3.11
CA ASN A 214 -14.25 -10.61 -3.93
C ASN A 214 -12.93 -10.70 -3.17
N ALA A 215 -12.23 -11.81 -3.39
CA ALA A 215 -10.85 -11.99 -2.96
C ALA A 215 -9.88 -11.78 -4.14
N TYR A 216 -8.60 -11.60 -3.87
CA TYR A 216 -7.60 -11.46 -4.93
C TYR A 216 -7.52 -12.69 -5.83
N VAL A 217 -7.74 -13.86 -5.25
CA VAL A 217 -7.73 -15.14 -5.97
C VAL A 217 -8.85 -15.23 -7.03
N ASP A 218 -9.95 -14.51 -6.88
CA ASP A 218 -11.04 -14.52 -7.85
C ASP A 218 -10.59 -14.05 -9.24
N ALA A 219 -9.61 -13.13 -9.30
CA ALA A 219 -9.00 -12.74 -10.56
C ALA A 219 -8.23 -13.88 -11.25
N GLN A 220 -7.77 -14.89 -10.52
CA GLN A 220 -7.13 -16.08 -11.08
C GLN A 220 -8.13 -17.12 -11.59
N LEU A 221 -9.37 -17.08 -11.09
CA LEU A 221 -10.43 -18.01 -11.44
C LEU A 221 -11.30 -17.53 -12.60
N ALA A 222 -11.30 -16.23 -12.88
CA ALA A 222 -12.16 -15.62 -13.89
C ALA A 222 -11.78 -16.06 -15.32
N ASP A 223 -12.78 -16.31 -16.16
CA ASP A 223 -12.55 -16.55 -17.60
C ASP A 223 -12.26 -15.27 -18.35
N THR A 224 -12.88 -14.17 -17.94
CA THR A 224 -12.67 -12.86 -18.54
C THR A 224 -12.62 -11.79 -17.46
N ILE A 225 -11.56 -10.97 -17.50
CA ILE A 225 -11.37 -9.83 -16.61
C ILE A 225 -11.69 -8.55 -17.39
N LEU A 226 -12.62 -7.76 -16.89
CA LEU A 226 -12.96 -6.44 -17.45
C LEU A 226 -12.37 -5.34 -16.56
N ILE A 227 -11.55 -4.48 -17.15
CA ILE A 227 -10.95 -3.31 -16.49
C ILE A 227 -11.45 -2.06 -17.20
N VAL A 228 -12.06 -1.14 -16.47
CA VAL A 228 -12.60 0.11 -17.02
C VAL A 228 -12.02 1.31 -16.29
N GLY A 229 -11.32 2.20 -17.02
CA GLY A 229 -10.78 3.45 -16.50
C GLY A 229 -9.68 3.28 -15.42
N ALA A 230 -9.00 2.14 -15.39
CA ALA A 230 -7.95 1.85 -14.43
C ALA A 230 -6.67 1.34 -15.09
N ASN A 231 -5.53 1.68 -14.49
CA ASN A 231 -4.21 1.18 -14.89
C ASN A 231 -3.57 0.37 -13.75
N PRO A 232 -3.99 -0.87 -13.52
CA PRO A 232 -3.60 -1.65 -12.35
C PRO A 232 -2.11 -1.97 -12.30
N TYR A 233 -1.41 -2.02 -13.43
CA TYR A 233 0.05 -2.14 -13.42
C TYR A 233 0.72 -1.04 -12.57
N GLU A 234 0.23 0.20 -12.63
CA GLU A 234 0.81 1.31 -11.86
C GLU A 234 0.16 1.48 -10.48
N THR A 235 -1.13 1.22 -10.37
CA THR A 235 -1.90 1.53 -9.15
C THR A 235 -2.00 0.38 -8.16
N GLN A 236 -1.96 -0.86 -8.65
CA GLN A 236 -2.11 -2.10 -7.88
C GLN A 236 -1.16 -3.17 -8.40
N THR A 237 0.10 -2.82 -8.61
CA THR A 237 1.11 -3.59 -9.34
C THR A 237 1.12 -5.07 -8.98
N ASN A 238 1.24 -5.41 -7.70
CA ASN A 238 1.36 -6.80 -7.27
C ASN A 238 0.05 -7.59 -7.42
N TYR A 239 -1.11 -6.94 -7.23
CA TYR A 239 -2.39 -7.58 -7.53
C TYR A 239 -2.51 -7.90 -9.03
N PHE A 240 -2.14 -6.96 -9.88
CA PHE A 240 -2.15 -7.18 -11.33
C PHE A 240 -1.21 -8.30 -11.76
N LEU A 241 0.04 -8.26 -11.32
CA LEU A 241 1.06 -9.24 -11.73
C LEU A 241 0.83 -10.63 -11.11
N ASN A 242 0.50 -10.70 -9.81
CA ASN A 242 0.36 -11.96 -9.09
C ASN A 242 -0.95 -12.69 -9.32
N HIS A 243 -2.00 -11.98 -9.72
CA HIS A 243 -3.31 -12.60 -9.85
C HIS A 243 -3.87 -12.50 -11.27
N MET A 244 -3.94 -11.28 -11.85
CA MET A 244 -4.51 -11.14 -13.18
C MET A 244 -3.59 -11.71 -14.27
N ILE A 245 -2.29 -11.38 -14.25
CA ILE A 245 -1.35 -11.88 -15.25
C ILE A 245 -1.14 -13.40 -15.13
N ARG A 246 -1.11 -13.95 -13.93
CA ARG A 246 -1.03 -15.42 -13.74
C ARG A 246 -2.22 -16.17 -14.33
N ASN A 247 -3.39 -15.56 -14.32
CA ASN A 247 -4.54 -16.12 -15.02
C ASN A 247 -4.37 -16.08 -16.54
N LEU A 248 -3.90 -14.95 -17.07
CA LEU A 248 -3.74 -14.74 -18.51
C LEU A 248 -2.67 -15.65 -19.14
N ASN A 249 -1.57 -15.91 -18.43
CA ASN A 249 -0.47 -16.74 -18.94
C ASN A 249 -0.63 -18.24 -18.64
N GLY A 250 -1.77 -18.65 -18.06
CA GLY A 250 -2.10 -20.06 -17.76
C GLY A 250 -1.55 -20.61 -16.47
N GLU A 251 -0.82 -19.85 -15.66
CA GLU A 251 -0.26 -20.29 -14.38
C GLU A 251 -1.33 -20.61 -13.32
N SER A 252 -2.59 -20.26 -13.56
CA SER A 252 -3.72 -20.53 -12.66
C SER A 252 -4.49 -21.81 -13.02
N ALA A 253 -4.01 -22.61 -13.96
CA ALA A 253 -4.72 -23.81 -14.43
C ALA A 253 -5.00 -24.84 -13.31
N ASP A 254 -4.01 -25.14 -12.47
CA ASP A 254 -4.16 -26.06 -11.34
C ASP A 254 -5.19 -25.55 -10.31
N LEU A 255 -5.19 -24.25 -10.03
CA LEU A 255 -6.13 -23.60 -9.15
C LEU A 255 -7.58 -23.69 -9.70
N LYS A 256 -7.74 -23.37 -10.99
CA LYS A 256 -9.05 -23.51 -11.68
C LYS A 256 -9.54 -24.95 -11.67
N GLY A 257 -8.70 -25.91 -12.03
CA GLY A 257 -9.04 -27.33 -12.05
C GLY A 257 -9.40 -27.89 -10.66
N SER A 258 -8.75 -27.41 -9.60
CA SER A 258 -9.09 -27.80 -8.23
C SER A 258 -10.36 -27.12 -7.71
N THR A 259 -10.68 -25.92 -8.18
CA THR A 259 -11.87 -25.15 -7.78
C THR A 259 -13.11 -25.61 -8.54
N PHE A 260 -12.96 -25.95 -9.82
CA PHE A 260 -14.04 -26.37 -10.74
C PHE A 260 -13.71 -27.74 -11.36
N PRO A 261 -13.79 -28.84 -10.57
CA PRO A 261 -13.42 -30.17 -11.06
C PRO A 261 -14.29 -30.61 -12.25
N GLY A 262 -13.63 -31.06 -13.32
CA GLY A 262 -14.30 -31.55 -14.53
C GLY A 262 -14.67 -30.47 -15.55
N GLU A 263 -14.33 -29.24 -15.30
CA GLU A 263 -14.43 -28.14 -16.27
C GLU A 263 -13.08 -27.89 -16.96
N ASP A 264 -13.10 -27.41 -18.20
CA ASP A 264 -11.90 -26.89 -18.86
C ASP A 264 -11.38 -25.69 -18.09
N ALA A 265 -10.08 -25.63 -17.89
CA ALA A 265 -9.40 -24.54 -17.17
C ALA A 265 -8.53 -23.68 -18.12
N PRO A 266 -9.13 -22.98 -19.11
CA PRO A 266 -8.38 -22.19 -20.07
C PRO A 266 -7.71 -20.99 -19.39
N SER A 267 -6.69 -20.46 -20.06
CA SER A 267 -6.14 -19.15 -19.71
C SER A 267 -7.22 -18.08 -19.78
N GLY A 268 -7.15 -17.10 -18.89
CA GLY A 268 -8.11 -16.01 -18.86
C GLY A 268 -7.95 -15.08 -20.07
N ARG A 269 -8.98 -14.27 -20.30
CA ARG A 269 -8.99 -13.18 -21.28
C ARG A 269 -9.11 -11.84 -20.55
N MET A 270 -8.71 -10.75 -21.21
CA MET A 270 -8.81 -9.43 -20.63
C MET A 270 -9.42 -8.41 -21.59
N ILE A 271 -10.30 -7.59 -21.07
CA ILE A 271 -10.87 -6.43 -21.78
C ILE A 271 -10.46 -5.20 -20.98
N ILE A 272 -9.74 -4.27 -21.61
CA ILE A 272 -9.32 -3.01 -20.99
C ILE A 272 -9.95 -1.86 -21.76
N VAL A 273 -10.80 -1.09 -21.07
CA VAL A 273 -11.42 0.12 -21.59
C VAL A 273 -10.74 1.33 -20.93
N ASP A 274 -9.93 2.04 -21.70
CA ASP A 274 -9.22 3.25 -21.25
C ASP A 274 -8.93 4.14 -22.49
N PRO A 275 -9.10 5.45 -22.40
CA PRO A 275 -8.81 6.36 -23.54
C PRO A 275 -7.33 6.35 -23.94
N ARG A 276 -6.47 5.69 -23.18
CA ARG A 276 -5.04 5.51 -23.45
C ARG A 276 -4.71 4.03 -23.58
N ARG A 277 -3.75 3.71 -24.44
CA ARG A 277 -3.11 2.39 -24.40
C ARG A 277 -2.10 2.36 -23.23
N THR A 278 -2.55 1.85 -22.07
CA THR A 278 -1.77 1.83 -20.84
C THR A 278 -0.68 0.75 -20.82
N ILE A 279 0.22 0.82 -19.86
CA ILE A 279 1.21 -0.25 -19.62
C ILE A 279 0.54 -1.58 -19.22
N SER A 280 -0.64 -1.53 -18.59
CA SER A 280 -1.43 -2.72 -18.29
C SER A 280 -1.83 -3.48 -19.55
N VAL A 281 -2.23 -2.77 -20.61
CA VAL A 281 -2.53 -3.39 -21.92
C VAL A 281 -1.29 -4.09 -22.49
N ALA A 282 -0.16 -3.37 -22.53
CA ALA A 282 1.08 -3.92 -23.09
C ALA A 282 1.55 -5.16 -22.32
N THR A 283 1.44 -5.14 -20.99
CA THR A 283 1.83 -6.28 -20.15
C THR A 283 0.89 -7.47 -20.32
N ALA A 284 -0.42 -7.23 -20.40
CA ALA A 284 -1.41 -8.29 -20.63
C ALA A 284 -1.23 -8.95 -21.99
N GLU A 285 -1.01 -8.16 -23.05
CA GLU A 285 -0.72 -8.68 -24.40
C GLU A 285 0.56 -9.50 -24.46
N ALA A 286 1.60 -9.10 -23.71
CA ALA A 286 2.85 -9.84 -23.62
C ALA A 286 2.67 -11.19 -22.90
N ALA A 287 1.74 -11.27 -21.94
CA ALA A 287 1.46 -12.48 -21.18
C ALA A 287 0.55 -13.47 -21.91
N ALA A 288 -0.48 -12.98 -22.59
CA ALA A 288 -1.58 -13.81 -23.12
C ALA A 288 -1.65 -13.85 -24.66
N GLY A 289 -0.89 -13.01 -25.35
CA GLY A 289 -1.10 -12.74 -26.78
C GLY A 289 -2.20 -11.71 -27.04
N LYS A 290 -2.08 -10.99 -28.15
CA LYS A 290 -3.02 -9.92 -28.52
C LYS A 290 -4.45 -10.41 -28.78
N GLU A 291 -4.60 -11.66 -29.16
CA GLU A 291 -5.89 -12.31 -29.45
C GLU A 291 -6.73 -12.52 -28.18
N ASN A 292 -6.09 -12.54 -27.02
CA ASN A 292 -6.75 -12.73 -25.72
C ASN A 292 -6.92 -11.41 -24.94
N VAL A 293 -6.49 -10.28 -25.50
CA VAL A 293 -6.58 -8.97 -24.86
C VAL A 293 -7.26 -7.97 -25.79
N LEU A 294 -8.46 -7.55 -25.42
CA LEU A 294 -9.18 -6.50 -26.14
C LEU A 294 -8.93 -5.14 -25.48
N ASN A 295 -8.30 -4.22 -26.21
CA ASN A 295 -8.17 -2.83 -25.79
C ASN A 295 -9.20 -1.96 -26.49
N VAL A 296 -10.08 -1.32 -25.72
CA VAL A 296 -11.10 -0.37 -26.19
C VAL A 296 -10.69 1.04 -25.76
N GLN A 297 -10.50 1.94 -26.73
CA GLN A 297 -10.10 3.33 -26.51
C GLN A 297 -11.25 4.30 -26.82
#